data_c99f5cc3d0f598029e16cbddde75fb19
#
_entry.id   c99f5cc3d0f598029e16cbddde75fb19
#
_cell.length_a   1.000
_cell.length_b   1.000
_cell.length_c   1.000
_cell.angle_alpha   90.00
_cell.angle_beta   90.00
_cell.angle_gamma   90.00
#
_symmetry.space_group_name_H-M   'P 1'
#
loop_
_entity.id
_entity.type
_entity.pdbx_description
1 polymer ?
#
loop_
_entity_poly.entity_id
_entity_poly.type
_entity_poly.pdbx_seq_one_letter_code
_entity_poly.pdbx_strand_id
1 'polypeptide(L)'
;MAKSLKEEFTKGIIKENPVLRLMLGTCATLAVTTAASNAIGMGLATTFVLVCSNAVISLLKKIIPDKVRIPAYITIVAGFVTIVQLLIKAYVPALNKSLGVFLPLIVVNCIILGRAEMFASKNPVLPSIVDGLGMGVGFTAALLAMGIIRELLGAGTVFGIPLLSNFMDPIIIFLLPPGGFFVFGILIAIASKLSAEGKAPETMGCAACPLAASCSKVQEKCEKEGGKA
;
A
#
# COMPACT_ATOMS: atom_id res chain seq x y z
N MET A 1 17.97 14.32 -13.76
CA MET A 1 17.55 15.52 -13.02
C MET A 1 17.17 15.06 -11.61
N ALA A 2 17.92 15.49 -10.60
CA ALA A 2 17.61 15.16 -9.20
C ALA A 2 16.36 15.94 -8.80
N LYS A 3 15.21 15.26 -8.75
CA LYS A 3 14.02 15.82 -8.12
C LYS A 3 14.34 16.10 -6.66
N SER A 4 13.82 17.22 -6.14
CA SER A 4 14.03 17.57 -4.74
C SER A 4 13.55 16.43 -3.83
N LEU A 5 14.37 16.01 -2.88
CA LEU A 5 14.00 14.94 -1.90
C LEU A 5 12.66 15.22 -1.21
N LYS A 6 12.30 16.50 -1.03
CA LYS A 6 11.01 16.92 -0.46
C LYS A 6 9.84 16.60 -1.39
N GLU A 7 10.04 16.72 -2.70
CA GLU A 7 8.99 16.38 -3.69
C GLU A 7 8.73 14.87 -3.72
N GLU A 8 9.77 14.03 -3.63
CA GLU A 8 9.62 12.56 -3.58
C GLU A 8 8.88 12.14 -2.31
N PHE A 9 9.17 12.74 -1.15
CA PHE A 9 8.47 12.44 0.10
C PHE A 9 6.98 12.83 0.05
N THR A 10 6.68 14.07 -0.38
CA THR A 10 5.29 14.56 -0.46
C THR A 10 4.48 13.83 -1.53
N LYS A 11 5.14 13.37 -2.59
CA LYS A 11 4.54 12.58 -3.66
C LYS A 11 3.94 11.27 -3.14
N GLY A 12 4.66 10.55 -2.27
CA GLY A 12 4.21 9.30 -1.66
C GLY A 12 2.99 9.46 -0.74
N ILE A 13 2.86 10.61 -0.07
CA ILE A 13 1.76 10.84 0.88
C ILE A 13 0.46 11.22 0.17
N ILE A 14 0.50 12.14 -0.80
CA ILE A 14 -0.71 12.77 -1.37
C ILE A 14 -0.94 12.34 -2.83
N LYS A 15 0.07 12.50 -3.70
CA LYS A 15 -0.09 12.29 -5.14
C LYS A 15 -0.07 10.83 -5.56
N GLU A 16 0.73 10.00 -4.90
CA GLU A 16 0.88 8.57 -5.18
C GLU A 16 0.63 7.72 -3.92
N ASN A 17 -0.45 8.00 -3.18
CA ASN A 17 -0.80 7.18 -2.03
C ASN A 17 -0.95 5.72 -2.48
N PRO A 18 -0.19 4.77 -1.87
CA PRO A 18 -0.14 3.40 -2.35
C PRO A 18 -1.49 2.68 -2.28
N VAL A 19 -2.30 2.96 -1.26
CA VAL A 19 -3.58 2.29 -1.03
C VAL A 19 -4.70 2.97 -1.81
N LEU A 20 -4.82 4.30 -1.68
CA LEU A 20 -5.98 5.04 -2.19
C LEU A 20 -5.89 5.36 -3.68
N ARG A 21 -4.68 5.42 -4.25
CA ARG A 21 -4.48 5.71 -5.68
C ARG A 21 -3.95 4.53 -6.48
N LEU A 22 -2.94 3.84 -5.97
CA LEU A 22 -2.34 2.71 -6.66
C LEU A 22 -3.06 1.40 -6.38
N MET A 23 -3.98 1.37 -5.41
CA MET A 23 -4.70 0.18 -4.93
C MET A 23 -3.76 -0.98 -4.57
N LEU A 24 -2.55 -0.66 -4.13
CA LEU A 24 -1.55 -1.62 -3.68
C LEU A 24 -1.68 -1.87 -2.18
N GLY A 25 -1.42 -3.11 -1.74
CA GLY A 25 -1.45 -3.49 -0.32
C GLY A 25 -2.85 -3.62 0.27
N THR A 26 -3.87 -3.79 -0.55
CA THR A 26 -5.27 -3.96 -0.12
C THR A 26 -5.47 -5.18 0.77
N CYS A 27 -4.72 -6.28 0.56
CA CYS A 27 -4.80 -7.49 1.39
C CYS A 27 -4.44 -7.20 2.86
N ALA A 28 -3.35 -6.48 3.12
CA ALA A 28 -3.00 -6.09 4.48
C ALA A 28 -4.00 -5.06 5.05
N THR A 29 -4.45 -4.12 4.22
CA THR A 29 -5.44 -3.11 4.60
C THR A 29 -6.75 -3.73 5.06
N LEU A 30 -7.25 -4.74 4.39
CA LEU A 30 -8.51 -5.41 4.76
C LEU A 30 -8.34 -6.35 5.96
N ALA A 31 -7.20 -7.03 6.07
CA ALA A 31 -6.97 -8.04 7.10
C ALA A 31 -6.70 -7.43 8.48
N VAL A 32 -5.96 -6.31 8.56
CA VAL A 32 -5.42 -5.79 9.82
C VAL A 32 -6.27 -4.66 10.41
N THR A 33 -7.10 -3.99 9.62
CA THR A 33 -7.89 -2.81 10.02
C THR A 33 -9.15 -3.12 10.83
N THR A 34 -9.19 -4.26 11.52
CA THR A 34 -10.26 -4.57 12.49
C THR A 34 -10.10 -3.82 13.80
N ALA A 35 -8.88 -3.37 14.14
CA ALA A 35 -8.57 -2.52 15.26
C ALA A 35 -7.53 -1.47 14.87
N ALA A 36 -7.72 -0.22 15.28
CA ALA A 36 -6.84 0.89 14.94
C ALA A 36 -5.41 0.72 15.51
N SER A 37 -5.27 0.09 16.67
CA SER A 37 -3.97 -0.24 17.27
C SER A 37 -3.14 -1.19 16.39
N ASN A 38 -3.79 -2.20 15.79
CA ASN A 38 -3.15 -3.13 14.88
C ASN A 38 -2.72 -2.45 13.57
N ALA A 39 -3.53 -1.49 13.09
CA ALA A 39 -3.23 -0.71 11.90
C ALA A 39 -1.93 0.11 12.06
N ILE A 40 -1.72 0.73 13.23
CA ILE A 40 -0.47 1.46 13.53
C ILE A 40 0.71 0.50 13.58
N GLY A 41 0.59 -0.60 14.32
CA GLY A 41 1.67 -1.59 14.45
C GLY A 41 2.11 -2.15 13.10
N MET A 42 1.13 -2.52 12.26
CA MET A 42 1.39 -3.03 10.92
C MET A 42 1.98 -1.96 9.99
N GLY A 43 1.48 -0.73 10.07
CA GLY A 43 1.97 0.40 9.30
C GLY A 43 3.44 0.71 9.60
N LEU A 44 3.82 0.76 10.87
CA LEU A 44 5.20 0.99 11.30
C LEU A 44 6.12 -0.17 10.87
N ALA A 45 5.69 -1.41 11.09
CA ALA A 45 6.46 -2.59 10.69
C ALA A 45 6.70 -2.61 9.16
N THR A 46 5.65 -2.36 8.38
CA THR A 46 5.74 -2.30 6.92
C THR A 46 6.64 -1.16 6.45
N THR A 47 6.55 0.02 7.05
CA THR A 47 7.40 1.17 6.73
C THR A 47 8.87 0.86 6.99
N PHE A 48 9.19 0.26 8.12
CA PHE A 48 10.56 -0.13 8.45
C PHE A 48 11.11 -1.14 7.45
N VAL A 49 10.35 -2.21 7.16
CA VAL A 49 10.74 -3.24 6.19
C VAL A 49 10.92 -2.63 4.80
N LEU A 50 10.00 -1.74 4.38
CA LEU A 50 10.05 -1.07 3.07
C LEU A 50 11.31 -0.22 2.91
N VAL A 51 11.66 0.56 3.91
CA VAL A 51 12.87 1.40 3.89
C VAL A 51 14.13 0.56 3.85
N CYS A 52 14.24 -0.44 4.73
CA CYS A 52 15.42 -1.32 4.78
C CYS A 52 15.56 -2.15 3.50
N SER A 53 14.47 -2.73 3.00
CA SER A 53 14.51 -3.53 1.78
C SER A 53 14.85 -2.68 0.55
N ASN A 54 14.27 -1.49 0.41
CA ASN A 54 14.61 -0.57 -0.69
C ASN A 54 16.09 -0.16 -0.66
N ALA A 55 16.65 0.10 0.52
CA ALA A 55 18.06 0.43 0.68
C ALA A 55 18.96 -0.73 0.21
N VAL A 56 18.69 -1.95 0.68
CA VAL A 56 19.48 -3.14 0.32
C VAL A 56 19.31 -3.50 -1.15
N ILE A 57 18.10 -3.47 -1.69
CA ILE A 57 17.84 -3.76 -3.10
C ILE A 57 18.54 -2.74 -4.02
N SER A 58 18.51 -1.46 -3.67
CA SER A 58 19.21 -0.42 -4.42
C SER A 58 20.73 -0.61 -4.38
N LEU A 59 21.27 -1.15 -3.29
CA LEU A 59 22.69 -1.48 -3.17
C LEU A 59 23.06 -2.71 -4.03
N LEU A 60 22.21 -3.75 -3.99
CA LEU A 60 22.44 -5.02 -4.68
C LEU A 60 22.01 -5.02 -6.17
N LYS A 61 21.42 -3.95 -6.67
CA LYS A 61 20.87 -3.88 -8.05
C LYS A 61 21.87 -4.24 -9.16
N LYS A 62 23.19 -4.06 -8.93
CA LYS A 62 24.22 -4.41 -9.88
C LYS A 62 24.60 -5.89 -9.90
N ILE A 63 24.27 -6.61 -8.83
CA ILE A 63 24.63 -8.01 -8.62
C ILE A 63 23.49 -8.94 -9.05
N ILE A 64 22.24 -8.50 -8.89
CA ILE A 64 21.06 -9.33 -9.15
C ILE A 64 20.73 -9.31 -10.65
N PRO A 65 20.82 -10.46 -11.36
CA PRO A 65 20.45 -10.56 -12.78
C PRO A 65 18.93 -10.44 -12.95
N ASP A 66 18.51 -9.91 -14.10
CA ASP A 66 17.09 -9.60 -14.40
C ASP A 66 16.16 -10.82 -14.29
N LYS A 67 16.65 -12.00 -14.60
CA LYS A 67 15.85 -13.24 -14.59
C LYS A 67 15.42 -13.71 -13.20
N VAL A 68 16.13 -13.31 -12.13
CA VAL A 68 15.89 -13.77 -10.76
C VAL A 68 15.58 -12.62 -9.79
N ARG A 69 15.16 -11.46 -10.29
CA ARG A 69 14.89 -10.28 -9.47
C ARG A 69 13.82 -10.52 -8.42
N ILE A 70 12.65 -11.02 -8.84
CA ILE A 70 11.50 -11.18 -7.95
C ILE A 70 11.79 -12.17 -6.82
N PRO A 71 12.32 -13.39 -7.05
CA PRO A 71 12.71 -14.29 -5.97
C PRO A 71 13.74 -13.71 -5.02
N ALA A 72 14.72 -12.96 -5.55
CA ALA A 72 15.75 -12.32 -4.74
C ALA A 72 15.14 -11.25 -3.81
N TYR A 73 14.22 -10.42 -4.31
CA TYR A 73 13.54 -9.40 -3.49
C TYR A 73 12.71 -10.03 -2.39
N ILE A 74 11.96 -11.07 -2.69
CA ILE A 74 11.17 -11.81 -1.69
C ILE A 74 12.08 -12.34 -0.58
N THR A 75 13.23 -12.91 -0.91
CA THR A 75 14.19 -13.45 0.07
C THR A 75 14.74 -12.35 0.97
N ILE A 76 15.12 -11.19 0.42
CA ILE A 76 15.62 -10.04 1.18
C ILE A 76 14.52 -9.53 2.14
N VAL A 77 13.31 -9.33 1.63
CA VAL A 77 12.17 -8.85 2.42
C VAL A 77 11.82 -9.86 3.52
N ALA A 78 11.82 -11.16 3.23
CA ALA A 78 11.57 -12.21 4.22
C ALA A 78 12.59 -12.17 5.37
N GLY A 79 13.87 -11.94 5.08
CA GLY A 79 14.89 -11.75 6.11
C GLY A 79 14.58 -10.58 7.05
N PHE A 80 14.22 -9.42 6.52
CA PHE A 80 13.85 -8.26 7.33
C PHE A 80 12.56 -8.49 8.13
N VAL A 81 11.54 -9.11 7.53
CA VAL A 81 10.30 -9.44 8.23
C VAL A 81 10.54 -10.39 9.39
N THR A 82 11.41 -11.38 9.23
CA THR A 82 11.79 -12.30 10.31
C THR A 82 12.47 -11.56 11.46
N ILE A 83 13.37 -10.61 11.17
CA ILE A 83 14.00 -9.77 12.19
C ILE A 83 12.95 -8.95 12.94
N VAL A 84 12.04 -8.29 12.23
CA VAL A 84 10.95 -7.50 12.84
C VAL A 84 10.04 -8.39 13.69
N GLN A 85 9.71 -9.59 13.23
CA GLN A 85 8.88 -10.53 13.98
C GLN A 85 9.55 -10.96 15.29
N LEU A 86 10.85 -11.21 15.28
CA LEU A 86 11.60 -11.54 16.49
C LEU A 86 11.67 -10.35 17.46
N LEU A 87 11.85 -9.13 16.95
CA LEU A 87 11.84 -7.91 17.76
C LEU A 87 10.47 -7.67 18.41
N ILE A 88 9.38 -7.77 17.65
CA ILE A 88 8.03 -7.60 18.20
C ILE A 88 7.73 -8.66 19.25
N LYS A 89 8.15 -9.92 19.02
CA LYS A 89 7.99 -11.00 19.98
C LYS A 89 8.76 -10.75 21.28
N ALA A 90 9.93 -10.15 21.20
CA ALA A 90 10.78 -9.86 22.36
C ALA A 90 10.28 -8.64 23.17
N TYR A 91 9.89 -7.56 22.49
CA TYR A 91 9.58 -6.27 23.16
C TYR A 91 8.08 -6.05 23.43
N VAL A 92 7.19 -6.55 22.56
CA VAL A 92 5.75 -6.29 22.68
C VAL A 92 4.95 -7.59 22.44
N PRO A 93 4.95 -8.54 23.40
CA PRO A 93 4.28 -9.83 23.24
C PRO A 93 2.76 -9.72 23.07
N ALA A 94 2.13 -8.67 23.59
CA ALA A 94 0.70 -8.40 23.41
C ALA A 94 0.37 -8.12 21.92
N LEU A 95 1.18 -7.33 21.25
CA LEU A 95 1.02 -7.02 19.83
C LEU A 95 1.31 -8.24 18.95
N ASN A 96 2.24 -9.10 19.37
CA ASN A 96 2.54 -10.33 18.66
C ASN A 96 1.34 -11.30 18.59
N LYS A 97 0.48 -11.35 19.61
CA LYS A 97 -0.74 -12.17 19.58
C LYS A 97 -1.71 -11.73 18.49
N SER A 98 -1.84 -10.43 18.27
CA SER A 98 -2.78 -9.87 17.28
C SER A 98 -2.19 -9.81 15.87
N LEU A 99 -0.92 -9.42 15.73
CA LEU A 99 -0.27 -9.22 14.43
C LEU A 99 0.56 -10.41 13.94
N GLY A 100 0.91 -11.38 14.80
CA GLY A 100 1.85 -12.45 14.46
C GLY A 100 1.45 -13.28 13.23
N VAL A 101 0.14 -13.48 13.03
CA VAL A 101 -0.40 -14.18 11.85
C VAL A 101 -0.35 -13.31 10.58
N PHE A 102 -0.38 -11.99 10.72
CA PHE A 102 -0.40 -11.05 9.60
C PHE A 102 0.98 -10.55 9.18
N LEU A 103 2.01 -10.69 10.03
CA LEU A 103 3.38 -10.29 9.72
C LEU A 103 3.96 -10.97 8.47
N PRO A 104 3.74 -12.27 8.21
CA PRO A 104 4.17 -12.89 6.97
C PRO A 104 3.55 -12.28 5.71
N LEU A 105 2.39 -11.62 5.83
CA LEU A 105 1.74 -10.91 4.72
C LEU A 105 2.55 -9.70 4.22
N ILE A 106 3.47 -9.20 5.05
CA ILE A 106 4.39 -8.11 4.65
C ILE A 106 5.37 -8.61 3.57
N VAL A 107 5.78 -9.88 3.62
CA VAL A 107 6.74 -10.45 2.65
C VAL A 107 6.21 -10.38 1.22
N VAL A 108 4.93 -10.69 1.03
CA VAL A 108 4.26 -10.68 -0.28
C VAL A 108 3.48 -9.39 -0.54
N ASN A 109 3.73 -8.34 0.24
CA ASN A 109 3.00 -7.09 0.11
C ASN A 109 3.33 -6.41 -1.22
N CYS A 110 2.28 -6.16 -2.01
CA CYS A 110 2.39 -5.56 -3.33
C CYS A 110 3.06 -4.18 -3.33
N ILE A 111 3.00 -3.43 -2.21
CA ILE A 111 3.67 -2.14 -2.08
C ILE A 111 5.18 -2.34 -2.08
N ILE A 112 5.68 -3.28 -1.26
CA ILE A 112 7.12 -3.53 -1.11
C ILE A 112 7.70 -4.05 -2.41
N LEU A 113 7.08 -5.08 -3.00
CA LEU A 113 7.53 -5.66 -4.26
C LEU A 113 7.41 -4.68 -5.42
N GLY A 114 6.31 -3.91 -5.48
CA GLY A 114 6.09 -2.91 -6.51
C GLY A 114 7.12 -1.78 -6.46
N ARG A 115 7.45 -1.26 -5.26
CA ARG A 115 8.47 -0.20 -5.12
C ARG A 115 9.89 -0.72 -5.31
N ALA A 116 10.17 -1.95 -4.88
CA ALA A 116 11.44 -2.62 -5.14
C ALA A 116 11.74 -2.68 -6.64
N GLU A 117 10.78 -3.11 -7.46
CA GLU A 117 10.95 -3.26 -8.91
C GLU A 117 10.86 -1.93 -9.66
N MET A 118 9.87 -1.09 -9.36
CA MET A 118 9.65 0.15 -10.11
C MET A 118 10.63 1.27 -9.76
N PHE A 119 11.10 1.33 -8.53
CA PHE A 119 11.88 2.46 -8.02
C PHE A 119 13.27 2.06 -7.52
N ALA A 120 13.39 1.15 -6.56
CA ALA A 120 14.66 0.82 -5.90
C ALA A 120 15.67 0.17 -6.87
N SER A 121 15.20 -0.64 -7.82
CA SER A 121 16.05 -1.27 -8.83
C SER A 121 16.69 -0.27 -9.80
N LYS A 122 16.09 0.91 -9.98
CA LYS A 122 16.52 1.91 -10.97
C LYS A 122 17.25 3.10 -10.36
N ASN A 123 16.92 3.48 -9.13
CA ASN A 123 17.42 4.68 -8.48
C ASN A 123 18.57 4.39 -7.49
N PRO A 124 19.37 5.40 -7.10
CA PRO A 124 20.36 5.26 -6.04
C PRO A 124 19.69 5.13 -4.66
N VAL A 125 20.50 4.75 -3.66
CA VAL A 125 20.04 4.37 -2.31
C VAL A 125 19.28 5.50 -1.60
N LEU A 126 19.81 6.73 -1.62
CA LEU A 126 19.24 7.88 -0.90
C LEU A 126 17.78 8.21 -1.35
N PRO A 127 17.49 8.40 -2.64
CA PRO A 127 16.10 8.58 -3.10
C PRO A 127 15.20 7.39 -2.79
N SER A 128 15.73 6.16 -2.81
CA SER A 128 14.96 4.95 -2.53
C SER A 128 14.54 4.85 -1.05
N ILE A 129 15.35 5.35 -0.12
CA ILE A 129 15.01 5.46 1.29
C ILE A 129 13.89 6.49 1.50
N VAL A 130 14.04 7.69 0.92
CA VAL A 130 13.06 8.77 1.07
C VAL A 130 11.71 8.39 0.45
N ASP A 131 11.72 7.75 -0.70
CA ASP A 131 10.52 7.21 -1.34
C ASP A 131 9.86 6.14 -0.45
N GLY A 132 10.64 5.21 0.10
CA GLY A 132 10.16 4.21 1.06
C GLY A 132 9.49 4.81 2.29
N LEU A 133 10.08 5.87 2.87
CA LEU A 133 9.47 6.61 3.98
C LEU A 133 8.16 7.29 3.56
N GLY A 134 8.13 7.98 2.44
CA GLY A 134 6.93 8.65 1.94
C GLY A 134 5.77 7.68 1.68
N MET A 135 6.06 6.57 1.03
CA MET A 135 5.09 5.51 0.77
C MET A 135 4.63 4.79 2.05
N GLY A 136 5.56 4.54 2.98
CA GLY A 136 5.25 3.91 4.27
C GLY A 136 4.33 4.77 5.13
N VAL A 137 4.58 6.07 5.21
CA VAL A 137 3.71 7.03 5.92
C VAL A 137 2.34 7.10 5.23
N GLY A 138 2.28 7.19 3.91
CA GLY A 138 1.03 7.16 3.14
C GLY A 138 0.22 5.89 3.37
N PHE A 139 0.89 4.73 3.44
CA PHE A 139 0.27 3.45 3.76
C PHE A 139 -0.29 3.43 5.19
N THR A 140 0.51 3.85 6.17
CA THR A 140 0.10 3.91 7.58
C THR A 140 -1.11 4.82 7.78
N ALA A 141 -1.12 5.99 7.12
CA ALA A 141 -2.25 6.91 7.19
C ALA A 141 -3.54 6.29 6.59
N ALA A 142 -3.43 5.58 5.48
CA ALA A 142 -4.56 4.88 4.87
C ALA A 142 -5.08 3.73 5.74
N LEU A 143 -4.17 2.94 6.34
CA LEU A 143 -4.53 1.89 7.29
C LEU A 143 -5.25 2.45 8.51
N LEU A 144 -4.75 3.56 9.06
CA LEU A 144 -5.33 4.21 10.24
C LEU A 144 -6.73 4.76 9.93
N ALA A 145 -6.91 5.45 8.81
CA ALA A 145 -8.20 5.96 8.38
C ALA A 145 -9.23 4.82 8.22
N MET A 146 -8.83 3.73 7.55
CA MET A 146 -9.66 2.55 7.39
C MET A 146 -9.99 1.88 8.73
N GLY A 147 -8.98 1.73 9.61
CA GLY A 147 -9.11 1.13 10.93
C GLY A 147 -10.07 1.91 11.83
N ILE A 148 -9.92 3.23 11.89
CA ILE A 148 -10.81 4.09 12.69
C ILE A 148 -12.26 3.96 12.22
N ILE A 149 -12.52 4.03 10.92
CA ILE A 149 -13.90 3.92 10.40
C ILE A 149 -14.50 2.55 10.70
N ARG A 150 -13.75 1.49 10.49
CA ARG A 150 -14.24 0.12 10.74
C ARG A 150 -14.43 -0.19 12.22
N GLU A 151 -13.52 0.28 13.08
CA GLU A 151 -13.64 0.10 14.53
C GLU A 151 -14.82 0.92 15.09
N LEU A 152 -15.00 2.15 14.60
CA LEU A 152 -16.11 3.02 15.01
C LEU A 152 -17.47 2.44 14.60
N LEU A 153 -17.62 1.97 13.37
CA LEU A 153 -18.88 1.43 12.85
C LEU A 153 -19.15 0.00 13.33
N GLY A 154 -18.10 -0.81 13.47
CA GLY A 154 -18.21 -2.24 13.78
C GLY A 154 -18.29 -2.55 15.27
N ALA A 155 -17.48 -1.90 16.11
CA ALA A 155 -17.41 -2.14 17.54
C ALA A 155 -17.94 -0.96 18.38
N GLY A 156 -18.14 0.23 17.77
CA GLY A 156 -18.51 1.44 18.50
C GLY A 156 -17.41 1.95 19.44
N THR A 157 -16.18 1.43 19.27
CA THR A 157 -15.00 1.82 20.03
C THR A 157 -13.98 2.50 19.12
N VAL A 158 -13.10 3.32 19.68
CA VAL A 158 -11.92 3.84 18.99
C VAL A 158 -10.74 3.68 19.94
N PHE A 159 -9.71 2.95 19.53
CA PHE A 159 -8.58 2.57 20.39
C PHE A 159 -8.98 1.84 21.69
N GLY A 160 -10.07 1.07 21.64
CA GLY A 160 -10.58 0.36 22.82
C GLY A 160 -11.39 1.24 23.81
N ILE A 161 -11.59 2.53 23.51
CA ILE A 161 -12.41 3.42 24.32
C ILE A 161 -13.85 3.37 23.78
N PRO A 162 -14.86 3.01 24.60
CA PRO A 162 -16.25 2.95 24.16
C PRO A 162 -16.79 4.36 23.91
N LEU A 163 -16.88 4.77 22.64
CA LEU A 163 -17.43 6.07 22.24
C LEU A 163 -18.90 6.00 21.85
N LEU A 164 -19.29 4.96 21.14
CA LEU A 164 -20.64 4.77 20.60
C LEU A 164 -21.37 3.57 21.21
N SER A 165 -20.73 2.73 22.02
CA SER A 165 -21.33 1.51 22.57
C SER A 165 -22.56 1.76 23.43
N ASN A 166 -22.76 2.99 23.96
CA ASN A 166 -23.95 3.41 24.68
C ASN A 166 -25.11 3.88 23.80
N PHE A 167 -24.88 4.06 22.49
CA PHE A 167 -25.86 4.70 21.59
C PHE A 167 -26.31 3.80 20.44
N MET A 168 -25.49 2.84 20.03
CA MET A 168 -25.79 1.91 18.93
C MET A 168 -25.24 0.52 19.22
N ASP A 169 -26.02 -0.51 18.88
CA ASP A 169 -25.54 -1.88 18.86
C ASP A 169 -24.43 -2.06 17.81
N PRO A 170 -23.37 -2.83 18.11
CA PRO A 170 -22.26 -3.03 17.20
C PRO A 170 -22.71 -3.75 15.92
N ILE A 171 -22.46 -3.12 14.78
CA ILE A 171 -22.81 -3.69 13.47
C ILE A 171 -21.65 -4.56 12.99
N ILE A 172 -21.65 -5.82 13.38
CA ILE A 172 -20.58 -6.79 13.14
C ILE A 172 -20.23 -6.94 11.62
N ILE A 173 -21.18 -6.63 10.74
CA ILE A 173 -20.99 -6.76 9.28
C ILE A 173 -19.83 -5.90 8.76
N PHE A 174 -19.52 -4.77 9.42
CA PHE A 174 -18.38 -3.89 9.06
C PHE A 174 -17.02 -4.44 9.50
N LEU A 175 -16.99 -5.33 10.51
CA LEU A 175 -15.75 -6.04 10.86
C LEU A 175 -15.45 -7.17 9.87
N LEU A 176 -16.48 -7.77 9.26
CA LEU A 176 -16.33 -8.82 8.27
C LEU A 176 -15.72 -8.29 6.95
N PRO A 177 -15.10 -9.15 6.12
CA PRO A 177 -14.50 -8.75 4.85
C PRO A 177 -15.43 -7.95 3.92
N PRO A 178 -16.71 -8.29 3.72
CA PRO A 178 -17.58 -7.52 2.82
C PRO A 178 -17.78 -6.07 3.27
N GLY A 179 -17.90 -5.81 4.57
CA GLY A 179 -17.96 -4.45 5.10
C GLY A 179 -16.63 -3.69 4.92
N GLY A 180 -15.51 -4.40 5.01
CA GLY A 180 -14.20 -3.83 4.71
C GLY A 180 -14.09 -3.32 3.27
N PHE A 181 -14.56 -4.08 2.30
CA PHE A 181 -14.58 -3.65 0.89
C PHE A 181 -15.50 -2.46 0.66
N PHE A 182 -16.65 -2.42 1.32
CA PHE A 182 -17.59 -1.31 1.24
C PHE A 182 -16.96 0.01 1.76
N VAL A 183 -16.36 -0.02 2.95
CA VAL A 183 -15.66 1.14 3.53
C VAL A 183 -14.48 1.56 2.64
N PHE A 184 -13.73 0.60 2.10
CA PHE A 184 -12.61 0.86 1.21
C PHE A 184 -13.07 1.56 -0.08
N GLY A 185 -14.17 1.11 -0.68
CA GLY A 185 -14.76 1.75 -1.85
C GLY A 185 -15.19 3.19 -1.60
N ILE A 186 -15.79 3.48 -0.45
CA ILE A 186 -16.15 4.84 -0.04
C ILE A 186 -14.90 5.71 0.13
N LEU A 187 -13.86 5.21 0.80
CA LEU A 187 -12.61 5.96 0.98
C LEU A 187 -11.94 6.29 -0.35
N ILE A 188 -11.90 5.35 -1.31
CA ILE A 188 -11.37 5.61 -2.65
C ILE A 188 -12.21 6.67 -3.36
N ALA A 189 -13.54 6.61 -3.29
CA ALA A 189 -14.43 7.59 -3.90
C ALA A 189 -14.19 9.00 -3.33
N ILE A 190 -14.05 9.12 -2.01
CA ILE A 190 -13.74 10.38 -1.33
C ILE A 190 -12.35 10.89 -1.73
N ALA A 191 -11.33 10.03 -1.69
CA ALA A 191 -9.96 10.39 -2.07
C ALA A 191 -9.88 10.82 -3.54
N SER A 192 -10.60 10.14 -4.43
CA SER A 192 -10.70 10.50 -5.84
C SER A 192 -11.36 11.88 -6.02
N LYS A 193 -12.46 12.15 -5.31
CA LYS A 193 -13.16 13.44 -5.38
C LYS A 193 -12.32 14.59 -4.85
N LEU A 194 -11.64 14.41 -3.72
CA LEU A 194 -10.73 15.41 -3.15
C LEU A 194 -9.50 15.68 -4.04
N SER A 195 -9.08 14.67 -4.80
CA SER A 195 -7.95 14.79 -5.73
C SER A 195 -8.34 15.29 -7.13
N ALA A 196 -9.63 15.27 -7.46
CA ALA A 196 -10.17 15.67 -8.77
C ALA A 196 -10.16 17.20 -9.02
N GLU A 197 -9.71 18.00 -8.06
CA GLU A 197 -9.49 19.43 -8.23
C GLU A 197 -8.30 19.77 -9.17
N GLY A 198 -7.63 18.73 -9.70
CA GLY A 198 -6.57 18.87 -10.67
C GLY A 198 -6.41 17.66 -11.59
N LYS A 199 -7.13 17.59 -12.68
CA LYS A 199 -7.20 16.57 -13.74
C LYS A 199 -7.98 15.32 -13.35
N ALA A 200 -9.13 15.17 -14.02
CA ALA A 200 -9.74 13.86 -14.18
C ALA A 200 -8.67 12.82 -14.53
N PRO A 201 -8.71 11.60 -13.96
CA PRO A 201 -7.84 10.55 -14.44
C PRO A 201 -8.10 10.47 -15.94
N GLU A 202 -7.05 10.71 -16.72
CA GLU A 202 -7.11 10.41 -18.15
C GLU A 202 -7.67 9.00 -18.19
N THR A 203 -8.84 8.87 -18.75
CA THR A 203 -9.45 7.55 -18.95
C THR A 203 -8.34 6.68 -19.44
N MET A 204 -8.00 5.60 -18.72
CA MET A 204 -7.06 4.60 -19.21
C MET A 204 -7.69 4.00 -20.47
N GLY A 205 -7.71 4.79 -21.52
CA GLY A 205 -8.06 4.36 -22.85
C GLY A 205 -6.99 3.38 -23.30
N CYS A 206 -7.36 2.47 -24.16
CA CYS A 206 -6.44 1.51 -24.75
C CYS A 206 -5.19 2.18 -25.37
N ALA A 207 -5.25 3.44 -25.74
CA ALA A 207 -4.12 4.23 -26.27
C ALA A 207 -2.97 4.46 -25.27
N ALA A 208 -3.23 4.49 -23.96
CA ALA A 208 -2.20 4.67 -22.91
C ALA A 208 -1.72 3.33 -22.32
N CYS A 209 -2.18 2.20 -22.83
CA CYS A 209 -1.82 0.88 -22.32
C CYS A 209 -0.42 0.48 -22.84
N PRO A 210 0.53 0.07 -21.96
CA PRO A 210 1.84 -0.43 -22.39
C PRO A 210 1.78 -1.68 -23.31
N LEU A 211 0.66 -2.40 -23.28
CA LEU A 211 0.39 -3.60 -24.07
C LEU A 211 -0.43 -3.30 -25.34
N ALA A 212 -0.68 -2.03 -25.66
CA ALA A 212 -1.48 -1.63 -26.82
C ALA A 212 -0.98 -2.26 -28.13
N ALA A 213 0.33 -2.36 -28.29
CA ALA A 213 0.95 -2.96 -29.48
C ALA A 213 0.67 -4.46 -29.67
N SER A 214 0.33 -5.17 -28.58
CA SER A 214 0.07 -6.62 -28.59
C SER A 214 -1.43 -6.95 -28.51
N CYS A 215 -2.29 -5.94 -28.38
CA CYS A 215 -3.72 -6.14 -28.11
C CYS A 215 -4.55 -6.02 -29.39
N SER A 216 -5.07 -7.15 -29.90
CA SER A 216 -5.89 -7.19 -31.11
C SER A 216 -7.14 -6.30 -31.07
N LYS A 217 -7.69 -6.03 -29.89
CA LYS A 217 -8.85 -5.14 -29.72
C LYS A 217 -8.55 -3.67 -29.93
N VAL A 218 -7.30 -3.25 -29.85
CA VAL A 218 -6.88 -1.85 -30.10
C VAL A 218 -6.79 -1.57 -31.58
N GLN A 219 -6.29 -2.54 -32.36
CA GLN A 219 -6.21 -2.39 -33.82
C GLN A 219 -7.59 -2.20 -34.43
N GLU A 220 -8.58 -2.97 -34.00
CA GLU A 220 -9.96 -2.89 -34.50
C GLU A 220 -10.64 -1.54 -34.16
N LYS A 221 -10.24 -0.88 -33.08
CA LYS A 221 -10.79 0.43 -32.66
C LYS A 221 -10.09 1.60 -33.33
N CYS A 222 -8.78 1.52 -33.54
CA CYS A 222 -8.03 2.52 -34.32
C CYS A 222 -8.43 2.55 -35.80
N GLU A 223 -8.77 1.40 -36.39
CA GLU A 223 -9.30 1.33 -37.76
C GLU A 223 -10.69 1.98 -37.88
N LYS A 224 -11.53 1.87 -36.84
CA LYS A 224 -12.87 2.47 -36.84
C LYS A 224 -12.87 3.99 -36.56
N GLU A 225 -11.88 4.50 -35.83
CA GLU A 225 -11.73 5.93 -35.54
C GLU A 225 -10.86 6.67 -36.56
N GLY A 226 -9.91 5.99 -37.22
CA GLY A 226 -9.08 6.54 -38.28
C GLY A 226 -9.79 6.69 -39.63
N GLY A 227 -10.97 6.15 -39.80
CA GLY A 227 -11.79 6.29 -41.02
C GLY A 227 -12.77 7.48 -41.00
N LYS A 228 -12.62 8.41 -40.03
CA LYS A 228 -13.42 9.65 -39.90
C LYS A 228 -12.54 10.90 -39.83
N ALA A 229 -11.49 10.97 -40.63
CA ALA A 229 -10.73 12.20 -40.88
C ALA A 229 -10.86 12.60 -42.34
#